data_39938e98a07cf00b3c82d01babf41c8b
#
_entry.id   39938e98a07cf00b3c82d01babf41c8b
#
_cell.length_a   1.000
_cell.length_b   1.000
_cell.length_c   1.000
_cell.angle_alpha   90.00
_cell.angle_beta   90.00
_cell.angle_gamma   90.00
#
_symmetry.space_group_name_H-M   'P 1'
#
loop_
_entity.id
_entity.type
_entity.pdbx_description
1 polymer ?
#
loop_
_entity_poly.entity_id
_entity_poly.type
_entity_poly.pdbx_seq_one_letter_code
_entity_poly.pdbx_strand_id
1 'polypeptide(L)'
;MQNMKQKIHHISIFLLFWFCGIAYPQNHKADILQQDLSGLFDNSSMIGILGEDCSRIDIHITDVRKMDSREYEIKGISRNRLSVIYPFKGKVCIDSISSCSQIIKSEYTEVDGFIYGHYSFEEYGDKRYCGTFSGSFKQGYRMRGQQIEKGLNEISELKLNLSEYRGKWKSAK
;
A
#
# COMPACT_ATOMS: atom_id res chain seq x y z
N MET A 1 24.59 51.28 -39.18
CA MET A 1 24.56 51.03 -37.73
C MET A 1 23.17 50.50 -37.28
N GLN A 2 22.46 49.72 -38.12
CA GLN A 2 21.09 49.26 -37.85
C GLN A 2 20.97 47.72 -37.68
N ASN A 3 22.04 46.94 -37.94
CA ASN A 3 21.96 45.49 -37.98
C ASN A 3 22.37 44.77 -36.66
N MET A 4 22.75 45.50 -35.62
CA MET A 4 23.25 44.91 -34.40
C MET A 4 22.18 44.79 -33.29
N LYS A 5 21.08 45.56 -33.39
CA LYS A 5 19.98 45.49 -32.40
C LYS A 5 18.98 44.37 -32.63
N GLN A 6 18.89 43.81 -33.84
CA GLN A 6 17.94 42.73 -34.13
C GLN A 6 18.44 41.32 -33.69
N LYS A 7 19.76 41.13 -33.57
CA LYS A 7 20.32 39.82 -33.15
C LYS A 7 20.17 39.52 -31.65
N ILE A 8 20.00 40.54 -30.83
CA ILE A 8 19.93 40.37 -29.36
C ILE A 8 18.56 39.88 -28.91
N HIS A 9 17.46 40.21 -29.64
CA HIS A 9 16.11 39.79 -29.26
C HIS A 9 15.81 38.33 -29.54
N HIS A 10 16.48 37.69 -30.50
CA HIS A 10 16.27 36.26 -30.79
C HIS A 10 16.98 35.32 -29.81
N ILE A 11 18.05 35.76 -29.16
CA ILE A 11 18.79 34.94 -28.19
C ILE A 11 18.04 34.87 -26.83
N SER A 12 17.37 35.96 -26.44
CA SER A 12 16.62 35.99 -25.17
C SER A 12 15.37 35.13 -25.18
N ILE A 13 14.73 34.93 -26.33
CA ILE A 13 13.52 34.07 -26.44
C ILE A 13 13.89 32.59 -26.38
N PHE A 14 15.07 32.20 -26.91
CA PHE A 14 15.51 30.81 -26.90
C PHE A 14 15.94 30.31 -25.50
N LEU A 15 16.43 31.19 -24.65
CA LEU A 15 16.83 30.85 -23.28
C LEU A 15 15.63 30.70 -22.33
N LEU A 16 14.48 31.31 -22.61
CA LEU A 16 13.25 31.16 -21.81
C LEU A 16 12.52 29.83 -22.06
N PHE A 17 12.71 29.21 -23.22
CA PHE A 17 12.07 27.90 -23.51
C PHE A 17 12.85 26.71 -22.97
N TRP A 18 14.08 26.86 -22.54
CA TRP A 18 14.89 25.73 -22.04
C TRP A 18 14.73 25.50 -20.53
N PHE A 19 14.10 26.42 -19.80
CA PHE A 19 13.83 26.24 -18.37
C PHE A 19 12.44 25.70 -18.03
N CYS A 20 11.55 25.55 -19.02
CA CYS A 20 10.20 24.98 -18.82
C CYS A 20 10.11 23.45 -18.93
N GLY A 21 11.23 22.75 -19.07
CA GLY A 21 11.24 21.33 -19.47
C GLY A 21 11.68 20.32 -18.41
N ILE A 22 11.80 20.69 -17.14
CA ILE A 22 12.13 19.68 -16.09
C ILE A 22 11.17 19.85 -14.90
N ALA A 23 9.90 19.55 -15.13
CA ALA A 23 9.02 19.17 -14.04
C ALA A 23 9.36 17.72 -13.70
N TYR A 24 10.27 17.50 -12.78
CA TYR A 24 10.58 16.18 -12.26
C TYR A 24 9.35 15.56 -11.57
N PRO A 25 9.07 14.26 -11.77
CA PRO A 25 7.95 13.58 -11.15
C PRO A 25 8.20 13.28 -9.65
N GLN A 26 8.80 14.23 -8.92
CA GLN A 26 9.04 14.06 -7.47
C GLN A 26 7.76 14.19 -6.62
N ASN A 27 6.68 14.76 -7.15
CA ASN A 27 5.45 15.00 -6.40
C ASN A 27 4.51 13.78 -6.33
N HIS A 28 4.65 12.79 -7.20
CA HIS A 28 3.67 11.71 -7.32
C HIS A 28 3.52 10.88 -6.02
N LYS A 29 4.61 10.64 -5.27
CA LYS A 29 4.57 9.87 -4.02
C LYS A 29 3.93 10.66 -2.87
N ALA A 30 4.17 11.96 -2.82
CA ALA A 30 3.56 12.85 -1.83
C ALA A 30 2.04 12.95 -2.07
N ASP A 31 1.62 13.03 -3.33
CA ASP A 31 0.22 13.10 -3.72
C ASP A 31 -0.54 11.82 -3.36
N ILE A 32 0.10 10.65 -3.47
CA ILE A 32 -0.48 9.37 -3.04
C ILE A 32 -0.80 9.37 -1.55
N LEU A 33 0.12 9.84 -0.70
CA LEU A 33 -0.08 9.85 0.76
C LEU A 33 -1.14 10.85 1.23
N GLN A 34 -1.48 11.85 0.43
CA GLN A 34 -2.57 12.78 0.74
C GLN A 34 -3.95 12.14 0.52
N GLN A 35 -4.03 11.15 -0.36
CA GLN A 35 -5.28 10.46 -0.64
C GLN A 35 -5.70 9.56 0.52
N ASP A 36 -6.96 9.16 0.54
CA ASP A 36 -7.44 8.12 1.42
C ASP A 36 -7.13 6.73 0.81
N LEU A 37 -6.23 6.00 1.45
CA LEU A 37 -5.81 4.67 1.04
C LEU A 37 -6.53 3.55 1.81
N SER A 38 -7.58 3.86 2.57
CA SER A 38 -8.35 2.88 3.35
C SER A 38 -8.87 1.74 2.48
N GLY A 39 -9.30 2.04 1.26
CA GLY A 39 -9.76 1.04 0.28
C GLY A 39 -8.70 -0.02 -0.10
N LEU A 40 -7.42 0.23 0.13
CA LEU A 40 -6.37 -0.78 -0.08
C LEU A 40 -6.37 -1.87 0.99
N PHE A 41 -6.92 -1.60 2.16
CA PHE A 41 -6.95 -2.51 3.31
C PHE A 41 -8.37 -3.04 3.58
N ASP A 42 -9.40 -2.28 3.24
CA ASP A 42 -10.78 -2.61 3.54
C ASP A 42 -11.26 -3.90 2.85
N ASN A 43 -12.13 -4.65 3.54
CA ASN A 43 -12.66 -5.97 3.10
C ASN A 43 -11.57 -6.96 2.69
N SER A 44 -10.35 -6.80 3.22
CA SER A 44 -9.25 -7.72 2.94
C SER A 44 -9.43 -9.01 3.74
N SER A 45 -9.40 -10.14 3.02
CA SER A 45 -9.32 -11.47 3.61
C SER A 45 -7.94 -12.05 3.32
N MET A 46 -7.28 -12.51 4.36
CA MET A 46 -5.94 -13.10 4.29
C MET A 46 -5.97 -14.49 4.88
N ILE A 47 -5.28 -15.42 4.24
CA ILE A 47 -5.01 -16.75 4.79
C ILE A 47 -3.55 -16.78 5.16
N GLY A 48 -3.26 -17.14 6.39
CA GLY A 48 -1.91 -17.24 6.91
C GLY A 48 -1.63 -18.58 7.55
N ILE A 49 -0.36 -18.78 7.88
CA ILE A 49 0.15 -19.94 8.59
C ILE A 49 0.85 -19.45 9.86
N LEU A 50 0.51 -20.03 10.99
CA LEU A 50 1.08 -19.71 12.29
C LEU A 50 1.86 -20.87 12.86
N GLY A 51 3.01 -20.54 13.47
CA GLY A 51 3.81 -21.48 14.24
C GLY A 51 4.49 -22.58 13.43
N GLU A 52 5.23 -23.42 14.13
CA GLU A 52 5.98 -24.55 13.54
C GLU A 52 5.05 -25.69 13.09
N ASP A 53 3.87 -25.79 13.70
CA ASP A 53 2.82 -26.76 13.37
C ASP A 53 2.00 -26.38 12.13
N CYS A 54 2.37 -25.29 11.46
CA CYS A 54 1.72 -24.79 10.27
C CYS A 54 0.21 -24.60 10.43
N SER A 55 -0.24 -24.14 11.60
CA SER A 55 -1.66 -23.91 11.88
C SER A 55 -2.21 -22.80 11.01
N ARG A 56 -3.31 -23.08 10.30
CA ARG A 56 -4.00 -22.09 9.47
C ARG A 56 -4.65 -21.01 10.33
N ILE A 57 -4.51 -19.77 9.87
CA ILE A 57 -5.26 -18.63 10.35
C ILE A 57 -5.92 -17.89 9.20
N ASP A 58 -7.16 -17.51 9.38
CA ASP A 58 -7.88 -16.60 8.48
C ASP A 58 -8.04 -15.26 9.18
N ILE A 59 -7.68 -14.17 8.51
CA ILE A 59 -7.82 -12.79 9.00
C ILE A 59 -8.72 -12.05 8.03
N HIS A 60 -9.74 -11.38 8.56
CA HIS A 60 -10.66 -10.57 7.78
C HIS A 60 -10.74 -9.16 8.36
N ILE A 61 -10.35 -8.17 7.58
CA ILE A 61 -10.46 -6.75 7.93
C ILE A 61 -11.87 -6.28 7.61
N THR A 62 -12.55 -5.70 8.60
CA THR A 62 -13.96 -5.29 8.51
C THR A 62 -14.16 -3.78 8.56
N ASP A 63 -13.18 -3.02 9.06
CA ASP A 63 -13.26 -1.58 9.19
C ASP A 63 -11.87 -0.97 9.11
N VAL A 64 -11.73 0.11 8.34
CA VAL A 64 -10.49 0.84 8.14
C VAL A 64 -10.76 2.33 8.26
N ARG A 65 -10.04 3.02 9.13
CA ARG A 65 -10.17 4.45 9.32
C ARG A 65 -8.82 5.15 9.19
N LYS A 66 -8.73 6.11 8.29
CA LYS A 66 -7.55 6.97 8.16
C LYS A 66 -7.38 7.82 9.41
N MET A 67 -6.20 7.78 10.02
CA MET A 67 -5.82 8.57 11.19
C MET A 67 -4.98 9.78 10.78
N ASP A 68 -4.02 9.56 9.88
CA ASP A 68 -3.24 10.61 9.25
C ASP A 68 -2.81 10.18 7.83
N SER A 69 -1.81 10.83 7.25
CA SER A 69 -1.34 10.53 5.89
C SER A 69 -0.71 9.13 5.73
N ARG A 70 -0.29 8.52 6.83
CA ARG A 70 0.44 7.24 6.83
C ARG A 70 -0.13 6.20 7.79
N GLU A 71 -0.99 6.57 8.72
CA GLU A 71 -1.52 5.69 9.75
C GLU A 71 -3.02 5.43 9.56
N TYR A 72 -3.40 4.16 9.65
CA TYR A 72 -4.76 3.67 9.54
C TYR A 72 -5.10 2.80 10.74
N GLU A 73 -6.21 3.11 11.42
CA GLU A 73 -6.81 2.21 12.40
C GLU A 73 -7.54 1.09 11.67
N ILE A 74 -7.34 -0.13 12.13
CA ILE A 74 -7.90 -1.35 11.54
C ILE A 74 -8.72 -2.09 12.59
N LYS A 75 -9.89 -2.61 12.19
CA LYS A 75 -10.63 -3.60 12.95
C LYS A 75 -10.93 -4.80 12.08
N GLY A 76 -11.06 -5.95 12.70
CA GLY A 76 -11.34 -7.17 11.98
C GLY A 76 -11.57 -8.36 12.92
N ILE A 77 -11.57 -9.52 12.29
CA ILE A 77 -11.65 -10.81 12.99
C ILE A 77 -10.52 -11.72 12.51
N SER A 78 -9.94 -12.46 13.43
CA SER A 78 -9.09 -13.62 13.16
C SER A 78 -9.88 -14.90 13.45
N ARG A 79 -9.63 -15.96 12.68
CA ARG A 79 -10.19 -17.28 12.87
C ARG A 79 -9.09 -18.31 12.81
N ASN A 80 -8.93 -19.07 13.87
CA ASN A 80 -7.95 -20.13 13.95
C ASN A 80 -8.46 -21.46 13.36
N ARG A 81 -7.61 -22.48 13.33
CA ARG A 81 -7.93 -23.84 12.84
C ARG A 81 -9.15 -24.47 13.54
N LEU A 82 -9.41 -24.14 14.81
CA LEU A 82 -10.56 -24.65 15.57
C LEU A 82 -11.83 -23.85 15.29
N SER A 83 -11.83 -22.97 14.30
CA SER A 83 -12.94 -22.08 13.93
C SER A 83 -13.35 -21.10 15.03
N VAL A 84 -12.50 -20.89 16.04
CA VAL A 84 -12.72 -19.87 17.05
C VAL A 84 -12.41 -18.51 16.44
N ILE A 85 -13.33 -17.58 16.64
CA ILE A 85 -13.24 -16.22 16.09
C ILE A 85 -12.85 -15.26 17.22
N TYR A 86 -11.80 -14.47 16.96
CA TYR A 86 -11.35 -13.40 17.84
C TYR A 86 -11.45 -12.06 17.10
N PRO A 87 -12.20 -11.09 17.62
CA PRO A 87 -12.12 -9.73 17.12
C PRO A 87 -10.76 -9.14 17.46
N PHE A 88 -10.23 -8.32 16.55
CA PHE A 88 -9.01 -7.56 16.77
C PHE A 88 -9.18 -6.08 16.39
N LYS A 89 -8.31 -5.27 16.95
CA LYS A 89 -8.10 -3.87 16.55
C LYS A 89 -6.61 -3.62 16.45
N GLY A 90 -6.25 -2.61 15.69
CA GLY A 90 -4.83 -2.24 15.58
C GLY A 90 -4.59 -1.17 14.56
N LYS A 91 -3.37 -1.14 14.05
CA LYS A 91 -2.89 -0.11 13.16
C LYS A 91 -2.09 -0.71 12.01
N VAL A 92 -2.18 0.00 10.89
CA VAL A 92 -1.28 -0.12 9.75
C VAL A 92 -0.57 1.22 9.58
N CYS A 93 0.75 1.19 9.44
CA CYS A 93 1.57 2.36 9.21
C CYS A 93 2.34 2.20 7.90
N ILE A 94 2.25 3.20 7.01
CA ILE A 94 2.93 3.20 5.71
C ILE A 94 4.33 3.77 5.88
N ASP A 95 5.35 2.96 5.59
CA ASP A 95 6.75 3.37 5.64
C ASP A 95 7.20 3.99 4.32
N SER A 96 6.86 3.35 3.20
CA SER A 96 7.29 3.78 1.88
C SER A 96 6.32 3.38 0.78
N ILE A 97 6.43 4.10 -0.34
CA ILE A 97 5.71 3.82 -1.59
C ILE A 97 6.74 3.71 -2.70
N SER A 98 6.65 2.66 -3.50
CA SER A 98 7.44 2.50 -4.72
C SER A 98 6.52 2.50 -5.93
N SER A 99 6.93 3.16 -7.00
CA SER A 99 6.34 2.96 -8.33
C SER A 99 7.08 1.84 -9.04
N CYS A 100 6.38 1.01 -9.79
CA CYS A 100 7.01 0.07 -10.68
C CYS A 100 7.61 0.84 -11.86
N SER A 101 8.92 0.64 -12.13
CA SER A 101 9.60 1.24 -13.28
C SER A 101 9.10 0.67 -14.62
N GLN A 102 8.51 -0.51 -14.59
CA GLN A 102 7.73 -1.11 -15.65
C GLN A 102 6.33 -1.37 -15.11
N ILE A 103 5.34 -0.70 -15.68
CA ILE A 103 3.94 -0.97 -15.37
C ILE A 103 3.68 -2.41 -15.79
N ILE A 104 3.41 -3.27 -14.82
CA ILE A 104 3.00 -4.64 -15.11
C ILE A 104 1.52 -4.55 -15.49
N LYS A 105 1.28 -4.38 -16.79
CA LYS A 105 -0.07 -4.40 -17.35
C LYS A 105 -0.21 -5.59 -18.29
N SER A 106 -1.10 -6.47 -17.93
CA SER A 106 -1.62 -7.52 -18.80
C SER A 106 -3.15 -7.47 -18.73
N GLU A 107 -3.82 -8.25 -19.56
CA GLU A 107 -5.28 -8.38 -19.52
C GLU A 107 -5.81 -8.72 -18.10
N TYR A 108 -4.98 -9.40 -17.29
CA TYR A 108 -5.38 -9.95 -15.99
C TYR A 108 -4.58 -9.40 -14.80
N THR A 109 -3.58 -8.55 -15.04
CA THR A 109 -2.72 -8.01 -13.98
C THR A 109 -2.45 -6.54 -14.23
N GLU A 110 -2.77 -5.71 -13.25
CA GLU A 110 -2.51 -4.27 -13.30
C GLU A 110 -1.95 -3.79 -11.96
N VAL A 111 -0.67 -3.36 -11.98
CA VAL A 111 0.04 -2.84 -10.79
C VAL A 111 0.91 -1.67 -11.21
N ASP A 112 0.69 -0.52 -10.60
CA ASP A 112 1.49 0.69 -10.82
C ASP A 112 2.60 0.83 -9.76
N GLY A 113 2.45 0.14 -8.61
CA GLY A 113 3.46 0.15 -7.57
C GLY A 113 3.07 -0.63 -6.32
N PHE A 114 3.91 -0.47 -5.30
CA PHE A 114 3.71 -1.13 -4.02
C PHE A 114 3.82 -0.16 -2.86
N ILE A 115 2.98 -0.35 -1.87
CA ILE A 115 3.03 0.27 -0.56
C ILE A 115 3.63 -0.73 0.41
N TYR A 116 4.60 -0.29 1.18
CA TYR A 116 5.26 -1.08 2.23
C TYR A 116 5.04 -0.41 3.57
N GLY A 117 4.93 -1.22 4.60
CA GLY A 117 4.75 -0.70 5.94
C GLY A 117 4.78 -1.79 7.00
N HIS A 118 4.34 -1.42 8.17
CA HIS A 118 4.23 -2.33 9.31
C HIS A 118 2.82 -2.30 9.89
N TYR A 119 2.47 -3.34 10.62
CA TYR A 119 1.17 -3.51 11.25
C TYR A 119 1.31 -4.06 12.66
N SER A 120 0.29 -3.77 13.48
CA SER A 120 0.11 -4.37 14.80
C SER A 120 -1.38 -4.51 15.06
N PHE A 121 -1.86 -5.75 15.24
CA PHE A 121 -3.25 -6.09 15.51
C PHE A 121 -3.33 -6.84 16.82
N GLU A 122 -4.11 -6.33 17.76
CA GLU A 122 -4.33 -6.91 19.07
C GLU A 122 -5.70 -7.59 19.13
N GLU A 123 -5.70 -8.90 19.36
CA GLU A 123 -6.93 -9.66 19.59
C GLU A 123 -7.48 -9.37 20.98
N TYR A 124 -8.80 -9.31 21.12
CA TYR A 124 -9.47 -9.11 22.40
C TYR A 124 -10.57 -10.16 22.62
N GLY A 125 -10.76 -10.53 23.89
CA GLY A 125 -11.68 -11.59 24.29
C GLY A 125 -11.13 -12.39 25.47
N ASP A 126 -11.22 -13.71 25.42
CA ASP A 126 -10.60 -14.57 26.45
C ASP A 126 -9.07 -14.50 26.34
N LYS A 127 -8.43 -13.81 27.29
CA LYS A 127 -6.99 -13.53 27.31
C LYS A 127 -6.09 -14.76 27.21
N ARG A 128 -6.60 -15.97 27.50
CA ARG A 128 -5.81 -17.20 27.40
C ARG A 128 -5.44 -17.56 25.97
N TYR A 129 -6.22 -17.09 25.01
CA TYR A 129 -6.09 -17.46 23.60
C TYR A 129 -5.91 -16.25 22.67
N CYS A 130 -5.94 -15.05 23.22
CA CYS A 130 -5.68 -13.82 22.49
C CYS A 130 -4.20 -13.53 22.39
N GLY A 131 -3.82 -12.78 21.37
CA GLY A 131 -2.46 -12.35 21.14
C GLY A 131 -2.37 -11.12 20.28
N THR A 132 -1.15 -10.80 19.89
CA THR A 132 -0.84 -9.69 19.01
C THR A 132 -0.15 -10.20 17.77
N PHE A 133 -0.70 -9.86 16.60
CA PHE A 133 -0.03 -9.98 15.32
C PHE A 133 0.76 -8.71 15.05
N SER A 134 2.02 -8.83 14.72
CA SER A 134 2.83 -7.68 14.33
C SER A 134 3.86 -8.06 13.28
N GLY A 135 4.14 -7.13 12.36
CA GLY A 135 5.10 -7.39 11.30
C GLY A 135 5.08 -6.33 10.23
N SER A 136 5.54 -6.70 9.04
CA SER A 136 5.57 -5.88 7.84
C SER A 136 4.52 -6.32 6.83
N PHE A 137 4.12 -5.41 5.97
CA PHE A 137 3.24 -5.72 4.84
C PHE A 137 3.75 -5.10 3.55
N LYS A 138 3.32 -5.69 2.45
CA LYS A 138 3.44 -5.19 1.08
C LYS A 138 2.07 -5.24 0.44
N GLN A 139 1.62 -4.13 -0.15
CA GLN A 139 0.35 -4.04 -0.85
C GLN A 139 0.54 -3.42 -2.22
N GLY A 140 0.16 -4.14 -3.27
CA GLY A 140 0.12 -3.63 -4.64
C GLY A 140 -1.03 -2.64 -4.83
N TYR A 141 -0.78 -1.56 -5.55
CA TYR A 141 -1.79 -0.59 -5.94
C TYR A 141 -1.78 -0.33 -7.44
N ARG A 142 -2.90 0.15 -7.95
CA ARG A 142 -3.03 0.70 -9.30
C ARG A 142 -3.73 2.06 -9.25
N MET A 143 -3.46 2.87 -10.28
CA MET A 143 -4.07 4.18 -10.46
C MET A 143 -5.19 4.10 -11.49
N ARG A 144 -6.39 4.51 -11.13
CA ARG A 144 -7.47 4.76 -12.07
C ARG A 144 -7.81 6.25 -12.10
N GLY A 145 -7.22 6.95 -13.06
CA GLY A 145 -7.27 8.41 -13.08
C GLY A 145 -6.51 8.96 -11.85
N GLN A 146 -7.24 9.63 -10.96
CA GLN A 146 -6.68 10.15 -9.70
C GLN A 146 -6.94 9.24 -8.50
N GLN A 147 -7.69 8.15 -8.67
CA GLN A 147 -8.02 7.22 -7.58
C GLN A 147 -7.00 6.09 -7.48
N ILE A 148 -6.74 5.68 -6.25
CA ILE A 148 -5.86 4.55 -5.93
C ILE A 148 -6.72 3.38 -5.51
N GLU A 149 -6.51 2.24 -6.19
CA GLU A 149 -7.22 0.99 -5.93
C GLU A 149 -6.22 -0.13 -5.65
N LYS A 150 -6.72 -1.25 -5.12
CA LYS A 150 -5.91 -2.49 -5.01
C LYS A 150 -5.40 -2.89 -6.38
N GLY A 151 -4.15 -3.32 -6.44
CA GLY A 151 -3.59 -3.93 -7.65
C GLY A 151 -4.44 -5.14 -8.05
N LEU A 152 -4.64 -5.30 -9.36
CA LEU A 152 -5.40 -6.40 -9.94
C LEU A 152 -4.46 -7.55 -10.28
N ASN A 153 -4.82 -8.77 -9.86
CA ASN A 153 -4.22 -10.01 -10.32
C ASN A 153 -5.31 -11.09 -10.39
N GLU A 154 -5.85 -11.31 -11.57
CA GLU A 154 -6.92 -12.29 -11.81
C GLU A 154 -6.38 -13.70 -12.13
N ILE A 155 -5.08 -13.82 -12.43
CA ILE A 155 -4.45 -15.11 -12.70
C ILE A 155 -3.66 -15.55 -11.47
N SER A 156 -4.18 -16.54 -10.75
CA SER A 156 -3.49 -17.17 -9.63
C SER A 156 -2.16 -17.88 -10.00
N GLU A 157 -1.99 -18.22 -11.27
CA GLU A 157 -0.78 -18.87 -11.81
C GLU A 157 0.40 -17.91 -11.97
N LEU A 158 0.13 -16.62 -12.21
CA LEU A 158 1.16 -15.60 -12.11
C LEU A 158 1.46 -15.39 -10.62
N LYS A 159 2.57 -15.91 -10.13
CA LYS A 159 3.06 -15.83 -8.74
C LYS A 159 3.34 -14.39 -8.24
N LEU A 160 2.61 -13.40 -8.72
CA LEU A 160 2.65 -12.04 -8.25
C LEU A 160 1.83 -11.92 -6.97
N ASN A 161 2.50 -12.04 -5.85
CA ASN A 161 1.88 -11.80 -4.55
C ASN A 161 1.71 -10.28 -4.38
N LEU A 162 0.52 -9.77 -4.72
CA LEU A 162 0.20 -8.33 -4.66
C LEU A 162 -0.10 -7.86 -3.24
N SER A 163 -0.45 -8.77 -2.34
CA SER A 163 -0.70 -8.46 -0.94
C SER A 163 -0.03 -9.51 -0.08
N GLU A 164 0.88 -9.08 0.78
CA GLU A 164 1.65 -9.97 1.64
C GLU A 164 1.81 -9.35 3.02
N TYR A 165 1.52 -10.14 4.06
CA TYR A 165 1.74 -9.80 5.45
C TYR A 165 2.70 -10.82 6.05
N ARG A 166 3.83 -10.34 6.60
CA ARG A 166 4.83 -11.17 7.27
C ARG A 166 5.00 -10.67 8.69
N GLY A 167 4.98 -11.56 9.65
CA GLY A 167 5.12 -11.15 11.04
C GLY A 167 5.14 -12.29 12.01
N LYS A 168 4.85 -11.93 13.24
CA LYS A 168 4.80 -12.86 14.38
C LYS A 168 3.48 -12.68 15.11
N TRP A 169 2.98 -13.76 15.66
CA TRP A 169 1.95 -13.73 16.67
C TRP A 169 2.57 -13.97 18.04
N LYS A 170 2.21 -13.17 19.02
CA LYS A 170 2.67 -13.28 20.40
C LYS A 170 1.44 -13.38 21.30
N SER A 171 1.38 -14.44 22.12
CA SER A 171 0.33 -14.60 23.14
C SER A 171 0.33 -13.43 24.13
N ALA A 172 -0.85 -13.07 24.59
CA ALA A 172 -1.05 -12.04 25.61
C ALA A 172 -0.59 -12.49 27.02
N LYS A 173 -0.15 -13.74 27.18
CA LYS A 173 0.43 -14.29 28.45
C LYS A 173 1.91 -13.97 28.55
#